data_bd9e32911d9943f5b37a55636a3f00e2
#
_entry.id   bd9e32911d9943f5b37a55636a3f00e2
#
_cell.length_a   1.000
_cell.length_b   1.000
_cell.length_c   1.000
_cell.angle_alpha   90.00
_cell.angle_beta   90.00
_cell.angle_gamma   90.00
#
_symmetry.space_group_name_H-M   'P 1'
#
loop_
_entity.id
_entity.type
_entity.pdbx_description
1 polymer ?
#
loop_
_entity_poly.entity_id
_entity_poly.type
_entity_poly.pdbx_seq_one_letter_code
_entity_poly.pdbx_strand_id
1 'polypeptide(L)'
;MLTAPIPLDEPERLRALELLDVLDSASEREFDVLVATAALVCGVPISLVSLIDHDRQWFKANVGLPSLTETPRDVAFCAHAILYDGIFEVPDTLADPRFADNPLVTTVPDIRFYAGATLRLNDGAHVGTLCVIDRVPRQLSQQQREALRLLSIAVVQALESRRMARAFLASEARFRMLSESSLLGVFATDAAGACTYTNAR
;
A
#
# COMPACT_ATOMS: atom_id res chain seq x y z
N MET A 1 -6.22 -16.20 19.18
CA MET A 1 -5.62 -15.18 18.30
C MET A 1 -5.60 -13.83 18.99
N LEU A 2 -4.51 -13.11 18.92
CA LEU A 2 -4.37 -11.77 19.46
C LEU A 2 -4.61 -10.77 18.33
N THR A 3 -5.67 -9.95 18.44
CA THR A 3 -5.90 -8.85 17.49
C THR A 3 -4.86 -7.76 17.71
N ALA A 4 -4.36 -7.15 16.64
CA ALA A 4 -3.42 -6.04 16.73
C ALA A 4 -4.07 -4.85 17.44
N PRO A 5 -3.38 -4.17 18.37
CA PRO A 5 -3.87 -2.93 18.95
C PRO A 5 -4.00 -1.84 17.87
N ILE A 6 -4.95 -0.94 18.08
CA ILE A 6 -5.13 0.24 17.22
C ILE A 6 -3.97 1.22 17.50
N PRO A 7 -3.28 1.75 16.48
CA PRO A 7 -2.26 2.79 16.64
C PRO A 7 -2.80 4.03 17.36
N LEU A 8 -1.96 4.73 18.12
CA LEU A 8 -2.36 5.95 18.83
C LEU A 8 -2.73 7.09 17.88
N ASP A 9 -2.15 7.10 16.70
CA ASP A 9 -2.33 8.06 15.61
C ASP A 9 -3.29 7.57 14.52
N GLU A 10 -4.17 6.62 14.85
CA GLU A 10 -5.07 5.98 13.89
C GLU A 10 -5.91 6.97 13.05
N PRO A 11 -6.49 8.05 13.62
CA PRO A 11 -7.25 9.00 12.81
C PRO A 11 -6.39 9.71 11.76
N GLU A 12 -5.16 10.08 12.09
CA GLU A 12 -4.20 10.73 11.20
C GLU A 12 -3.72 9.73 10.13
N ARG A 13 -3.43 8.49 10.53
CA ARG A 13 -3.03 7.39 9.65
C ARG A 13 -4.11 7.08 8.60
N LEU A 14 -5.38 6.95 9.03
CA LEU A 14 -6.51 6.71 8.11
C LEU A 14 -6.71 7.88 7.15
N ARG A 15 -6.61 9.13 7.64
CA ARG A 15 -6.69 10.31 6.78
C ARG A 15 -5.57 10.32 5.73
N ALA A 16 -4.34 9.94 6.10
CA ALA A 16 -3.22 9.82 5.16
C ALA A 16 -3.49 8.73 4.11
N LEU A 17 -4.07 7.60 4.49
CA LEU A 17 -4.48 6.52 3.59
C LEU A 17 -5.59 6.98 2.62
N GLU A 18 -6.62 7.67 3.13
CA GLU A 18 -7.70 8.22 2.30
C GLU A 18 -7.16 9.20 1.24
N LEU A 19 -6.20 10.05 1.62
CA LEU A 19 -5.58 11.01 0.70
C LEU A 19 -4.79 10.37 -0.44
N LEU A 20 -4.38 9.10 -0.31
CA LEU A 20 -3.77 8.34 -1.41
C LEU A 20 -4.79 8.02 -2.52
N ASP A 21 -6.08 8.00 -2.20
CA ASP A 21 -7.17 7.65 -3.11
C ASP A 21 -6.88 6.33 -3.87
N VAL A 22 -6.36 5.33 -3.14
CA VAL A 22 -5.86 4.07 -3.68
C VAL A 22 -6.77 2.88 -3.39
N LEU A 23 -7.54 2.94 -2.28
CA LEU A 23 -8.45 1.87 -1.90
C LEU A 23 -9.50 1.66 -3.01
N ASP A 24 -9.86 0.39 -3.22
CA ASP A 24 -10.83 -0.04 -4.23
C ASP A 24 -10.50 0.38 -5.67
N SER A 25 -9.25 0.80 -5.91
CA SER A 25 -8.78 1.14 -7.26
C SER A 25 -8.41 -0.11 -8.07
N ALA A 26 -8.44 0.00 -9.40
CA ALA A 26 -8.00 -1.07 -10.29
C ALA A 26 -6.53 -1.46 -10.03
N SER A 27 -6.17 -2.69 -10.44
CA SER A 27 -4.79 -3.14 -10.49
C SER A 27 -3.93 -2.19 -11.35
N GLU A 28 -2.70 -1.95 -10.92
CA GLU A 28 -1.72 -1.13 -11.61
C GLU A 28 -0.40 -1.91 -11.72
N ARG A 29 0.09 -2.07 -12.96
CA ARG A 29 1.26 -2.90 -13.28
C ARG A 29 2.50 -2.59 -12.44
N GLU A 30 2.66 -1.35 -12.03
CA GLU A 30 3.78 -0.91 -11.19
C GLU A 30 3.81 -1.70 -9.86
N PHE A 31 2.67 -1.81 -9.18
CA PHE A 31 2.59 -2.58 -7.92
C PHE A 31 2.68 -4.08 -8.16
N ASP A 32 2.12 -4.59 -9.25
CA ASP A 32 2.20 -6.02 -9.60
C ASP A 32 3.66 -6.47 -9.82
N VAL A 33 4.48 -5.63 -10.46
CA VAL A 33 5.92 -5.88 -10.65
C VAL A 33 6.66 -5.90 -9.31
N LEU A 34 6.32 -4.98 -8.38
CA LEU A 34 6.98 -4.90 -7.08
C LEU A 34 6.70 -6.13 -6.22
N VAL A 35 5.44 -6.62 -6.16
CA VAL A 35 5.12 -7.85 -5.42
C VAL A 35 5.74 -9.09 -6.05
N ALA A 36 5.74 -9.18 -7.39
CA ALA A 36 6.38 -10.28 -8.10
C ALA A 36 7.90 -10.32 -7.83
N THR A 37 8.55 -9.16 -7.80
CA THR A 37 9.98 -9.03 -7.49
C THR A 37 10.26 -9.45 -6.04
N ALA A 38 9.42 -9.02 -5.08
CA ALA A 38 9.57 -9.39 -3.68
C ALA A 38 9.43 -10.91 -3.48
N ALA A 39 8.43 -11.54 -4.10
CA ALA A 39 8.25 -12.99 -4.08
C ALA A 39 9.47 -13.73 -4.65
N LEU A 40 9.97 -13.28 -5.79
CA LEU A 40 11.14 -13.89 -6.47
C LEU A 40 12.41 -13.78 -5.61
N VAL A 41 12.73 -12.59 -5.09
CA VAL A 41 13.95 -12.34 -4.29
C VAL A 41 13.90 -13.10 -2.98
N CYS A 42 12.75 -13.15 -2.31
CA CYS A 42 12.59 -13.87 -1.06
C CYS A 42 12.40 -15.39 -1.27
N GLY A 43 12.11 -15.84 -2.49
CA GLY A 43 11.89 -17.24 -2.82
C GLY A 43 10.63 -17.81 -2.14
N VAL A 44 9.54 -17.02 -2.13
CA VAL A 44 8.27 -17.36 -1.48
C VAL A 44 7.11 -17.38 -2.48
N PRO A 45 6.05 -18.17 -2.22
CA PRO A 45 4.90 -18.29 -3.12
C PRO A 45 3.93 -17.11 -3.07
N ILE A 46 3.95 -16.29 -2.00
CA ILE A 46 2.96 -15.24 -1.77
C ILE A 46 3.67 -13.93 -1.44
N SER A 47 3.25 -12.85 -2.09
CA SER A 47 3.66 -11.47 -1.77
C SER A 47 2.52 -10.51 -2.06
N LEU A 48 2.35 -9.50 -1.19
CA LEU A 48 1.25 -8.54 -1.24
C LEU A 48 1.76 -7.12 -1.00
N VAL A 49 1.19 -6.15 -1.71
CA VAL A 49 1.06 -4.78 -1.22
C VAL A 49 -0.28 -4.67 -0.54
N SER A 50 -0.26 -4.54 0.78
CA SER A 50 -1.40 -4.59 1.67
C SER A 50 -1.57 -3.24 2.38
N LEU A 51 -2.76 -2.68 2.35
CA LEU A 51 -3.12 -1.42 3.00
C LEU A 51 -4.12 -1.70 4.12
N ILE A 52 -3.92 -1.09 5.28
CA ILE A 52 -4.74 -1.32 6.48
C ILE A 52 -5.75 -0.18 6.62
N ASP A 53 -6.98 -0.50 6.27
CA ASP A 53 -8.15 0.36 6.40
C ASP A 53 -8.74 0.27 7.83
N HIS A 54 -9.89 0.89 8.08
CA HIS A 54 -10.56 0.93 9.37
C HIS A 54 -10.86 -0.47 9.92
N ASP A 55 -11.45 -1.34 9.11
CA ASP A 55 -11.95 -2.67 9.50
C ASP A 55 -11.42 -3.82 8.62
N ARG A 56 -10.67 -3.49 7.57
CA ARG A 56 -10.14 -4.44 6.60
C ARG A 56 -8.67 -4.21 6.27
N GLN A 57 -8.04 -5.24 5.78
CA GLN A 57 -6.78 -5.23 5.05
C GLN A 57 -7.10 -5.40 3.57
N TRP A 58 -6.85 -4.37 2.77
CA TRP A 58 -7.09 -4.39 1.33
C TRP A 58 -5.78 -4.58 0.55
N PHE A 59 -5.83 -5.35 -0.57
CA PHE A 59 -4.65 -5.67 -1.36
C PHE A 59 -4.60 -4.85 -2.64
N LYS A 60 -3.62 -3.94 -2.72
CA LYS A 60 -3.33 -3.17 -3.94
C LYS A 60 -2.71 -4.04 -5.02
N ALA A 61 -1.86 -4.99 -4.64
CA ALA A 61 -1.26 -5.98 -5.53
C ALA A 61 -1.07 -7.31 -4.78
N ASN A 62 -1.15 -8.41 -5.53
CA ASN A 62 -1.22 -9.75 -4.97
C ASN A 62 -0.58 -10.77 -5.90
N VAL A 63 0.37 -11.54 -5.39
CA VAL A 63 0.91 -12.77 -6.00
C VAL A 63 0.63 -13.93 -5.06
N GLY A 64 0.12 -15.04 -5.61
CA GLY A 64 -0.12 -16.29 -4.89
C GLY A 64 -1.49 -16.43 -4.20
N LEU A 65 -2.33 -15.37 -4.16
CA LEU A 65 -3.69 -15.41 -3.63
C LEU A 65 -4.71 -14.75 -4.60
N PRO A 66 -4.86 -15.23 -5.84
CA PRO A 66 -5.54 -14.48 -6.90
C PRO A 66 -7.04 -14.23 -6.65
N SER A 67 -7.67 -15.02 -5.79
CA SER A 67 -9.10 -14.88 -5.48
C SER A 67 -9.38 -14.00 -4.25
N LEU A 68 -8.33 -13.49 -3.59
CA LEU A 68 -8.45 -12.72 -2.36
C LEU A 68 -8.04 -11.27 -2.61
N THR A 69 -8.97 -10.36 -2.42
CA THR A 69 -8.75 -8.91 -2.59
C THR A 69 -8.62 -8.17 -1.26
N GLU A 70 -9.13 -8.77 -0.18
CA GLU A 70 -9.12 -8.20 1.16
C GLU A 70 -9.31 -9.28 2.22
N THR A 71 -9.01 -8.96 3.47
CA THR A 71 -9.34 -9.76 4.66
C THR A 71 -9.82 -8.85 5.78
N PRO A 72 -10.57 -9.35 6.79
CA PRO A 72 -10.83 -8.60 8.01
C PRO A 72 -9.53 -8.15 8.67
N ARG A 73 -9.52 -6.94 9.23
CA ARG A 73 -8.33 -6.35 9.87
C ARG A 73 -7.89 -7.12 11.11
N ASP A 74 -8.83 -7.68 11.86
CA ASP A 74 -8.58 -8.39 13.10
C ASP A 74 -7.74 -9.68 12.94
N VAL A 75 -7.81 -10.32 11.76
CA VAL A 75 -6.98 -11.49 11.42
C VAL A 75 -5.67 -11.13 10.71
N ALA A 76 -5.44 -9.85 10.38
CA ALA A 76 -4.36 -9.41 9.52
C ALA A 76 -3.01 -9.36 10.25
N PHE A 77 -2.01 -10.05 9.73
CA PHE A 77 -0.59 -9.92 10.16
C PHE A 77 -0.07 -8.49 9.95
N CYS A 78 -0.48 -7.87 8.85
CA CYS A 78 -0.07 -6.51 8.49
C CYS A 78 -0.58 -5.46 9.48
N ALA A 79 -1.71 -5.72 10.18
CA ALA A 79 -2.19 -4.86 11.24
C ALA A 79 -1.24 -4.83 12.46
N HIS A 80 -0.53 -5.93 12.73
CA HIS A 80 0.57 -5.94 13.70
C HIS A 80 1.81 -5.25 13.16
N ALA A 81 2.13 -5.46 11.88
CA ALA A 81 3.35 -4.95 11.27
C ALA A 81 3.39 -3.41 11.21
N ILE A 82 2.25 -2.74 10.98
CA ILE A 82 2.19 -1.26 10.94
C ILE A 82 2.53 -0.58 12.28
N LEU A 83 2.58 -1.33 13.38
CA LEU A 83 2.98 -0.84 14.70
C LEU A 83 4.50 -0.72 14.87
N TYR A 84 5.27 -1.20 13.89
CA TYR A 84 6.73 -1.24 13.94
C TYR A 84 7.34 -0.44 12.80
N ASP A 85 8.50 0.17 13.06
CA ASP A 85 9.36 0.68 12.00
C ASP A 85 10.19 -0.48 11.40
N GLY A 86 10.23 -0.57 10.07
CA GLY A 86 11.06 -1.53 9.36
C GLY A 86 10.37 -2.85 9.05
N ILE A 87 11.01 -3.96 9.34
CA ILE A 87 10.50 -5.30 9.00
C ILE A 87 9.98 -6.02 10.24
N PHE A 88 8.71 -6.35 10.21
CA PHE A 88 8.08 -7.26 11.17
C PHE A 88 8.14 -8.68 10.61
N GLU A 89 8.80 -9.61 11.31
CA GLU A 89 8.99 -10.99 10.86
C GLU A 89 8.48 -11.99 11.87
N VAL A 90 7.76 -13.00 11.38
CA VAL A 90 7.25 -14.16 12.12
C VAL A 90 7.80 -15.42 11.44
N PRO A 91 8.90 -16.01 11.95
CA PRO A 91 9.56 -17.15 11.31
C PRO A 91 8.72 -18.43 11.27
N ASP A 92 7.90 -18.65 12.29
CA ASP A 92 6.91 -19.74 12.35
C ASP A 92 5.68 -19.28 13.12
N THR A 93 4.57 -19.16 12.40
CA THR A 93 3.29 -18.66 12.93
C THR A 93 2.69 -19.57 13.99
N LEU A 94 2.90 -20.90 13.92
CA LEU A 94 2.42 -21.84 14.93
C LEU A 94 3.23 -21.76 16.24
N ALA A 95 4.47 -21.28 16.18
CA ALA A 95 5.30 -21.05 17.35
C ALA A 95 5.07 -19.68 18.01
N ASP A 96 4.37 -18.76 17.32
CA ASP A 96 4.08 -17.42 17.81
C ASP A 96 2.68 -17.36 18.44
N PRO A 97 2.57 -17.12 19.77
CA PRO A 97 1.30 -17.13 20.49
C PRO A 97 0.28 -16.08 20.00
N ARG A 98 0.72 -15.07 19.23
CA ARG A 98 -0.17 -14.07 18.63
C ARG A 98 -0.97 -14.65 17.46
N PHE A 99 -0.41 -15.65 16.76
CA PHE A 99 -0.92 -16.13 15.48
C PHE A 99 -1.26 -17.62 15.44
N ALA A 100 -0.85 -18.42 16.40
CA ALA A 100 -0.98 -19.89 16.37
C ALA A 100 -2.43 -20.39 16.13
N ASP A 101 -3.43 -19.66 16.60
CA ASP A 101 -4.87 -19.94 16.43
C ASP A 101 -5.55 -19.01 15.41
N ASN A 102 -4.79 -18.27 14.60
CA ASN A 102 -5.32 -17.40 13.58
C ASN A 102 -5.94 -18.22 12.43
N PRO A 103 -7.14 -17.87 11.92
CA PRO A 103 -7.75 -18.57 10.78
C PRO A 103 -6.85 -18.68 9.55
N LEU A 104 -6.05 -17.64 9.25
CA LEU A 104 -5.10 -17.66 8.12
C LEU A 104 -3.94 -18.64 8.32
N VAL A 105 -3.72 -19.12 9.54
CA VAL A 105 -2.72 -20.14 9.93
C VAL A 105 -3.33 -21.51 10.00
N THR A 106 -4.55 -21.64 10.58
CA THR A 106 -5.18 -22.92 10.84
C THR A 106 -6.03 -23.44 9.68
N THR A 107 -6.32 -22.58 8.70
CA THR A 107 -7.04 -22.94 7.46
C THR A 107 -6.29 -22.36 6.24
N VAL A 108 -6.86 -22.50 5.05
CA VAL A 108 -6.32 -21.88 3.82
C VAL A 108 -6.22 -20.37 4.03
N PRO A 109 -5.06 -19.76 3.73
CA PRO A 109 -3.91 -20.22 2.94
C PRO A 109 -2.81 -21.00 3.70
N ASP A 110 -2.97 -21.31 4.99
CA ASP A 110 -2.02 -22.10 5.79
C ASP A 110 -0.66 -21.37 5.93
N ILE A 111 -0.71 -20.14 6.43
CA ILE A 111 0.48 -19.28 6.60
C ILE A 111 1.37 -19.86 7.71
N ARG A 112 2.63 -20.13 7.37
CA ARG A 112 3.65 -20.58 8.34
C ARG A 112 4.77 -19.57 8.55
N PHE A 113 5.00 -18.71 7.59
CA PHE A 113 5.99 -17.64 7.64
C PHE A 113 5.36 -16.34 7.15
N TYR A 114 5.70 -15.23 7.81
CA TYR A 114 5.35 -13.88 7.42
C TYR A 114 6.52 -12.93 7.62
N ALA A 115 6.78 -12.07 6.66
CA ALA A 115 7.62 -10.89 6.85
C ALA A 115 7.04 -9.70 6.08
N GLY A 116 6.82 -8.59 6.77
CA GLY A 116 6.25 -7.37 6.21
C GLY A 116 7.15 -6.16 6.48
N ALA A 117 7.55 -5.46 5.42
CA ALA A 117 8.19 -4.14 5.50
C ALA A 117 7.10 -3.06 5.50
N THR A 118 7.10 -2.21 6.52
CA THR A 118 6.09 -1.17 6.71
C THR A 118 6.17 -0.11 5.63
N LEU A 119 5.02 0.26 5.07
CA LEU A 119 4.86 1.36 4.13
C LEU A 119 4.65 2.65 4.91
N ARG A 120 5.73 3.35 5.16
CA ARG A 120 5.75 4.64 5.84
C ARG A 120 5.75 5.77 4.81
N LEU A 121 4.69 6.57 4.80
CA LEU A 121 4.57 7.74 3.94
C LEU A 121 5.51 8.88 4.38
N ASN A 122 5.65 9.90 3.54
CA ASN A 122 6.52 11.06 3.80
C ASN A 122 6.08 11.88 5.02
N ASP A 123 4.81 11.84 5.39
CA ASP A 123 4.25 12.45 6.60
C ASP A 123 4.43 11.60 7.86
N GLY A 124 4.99 10.40 7.72
CA GLY A 124 5.26 9.47 8.80
C GLY A 124 4.18 8.41 9.04
N ALA A 125 3.03 8.50 8.36
CA ALA A 125 1.92 7.55 8.54
C ALA A 125 2.28 6.15 8.03
N HIS A 126 1.99 5.11 8.82
CA HIS A 126 2.15 3.71 8.46
C HIS A 126 0.86 3.16 7.85
N VAL A 127 0.75 3.15 6.54
CA VAL A 127 -0.51 2.84 5.85
C VAL A 127 -0.70 1.37 5.51
N GLY A 128 0.36 0.56 5.60
CA GLY A 128 0.31 -0.84 5.23
C GLY A 128 1.68 -1.50 5.18
N THR A 129 1.82 -2.57 4.40
CA THR A 129 3.08 -3.32 4.24
C THR A 129 3.28 -3.81 2.81
N LEU A 130 4.54 -3.93 2.40
CA LEU A 130 4.96 -4.90 1.41
C LEU A 130 5.33 -6.17 2.16
N CYS A 131 4.59 -7.26 1.99
CA CYS A 131 4.85 -8.49 2.72
C CYS A 131 5.10 -9.68 1.82
N VAL A 132 5.82 -10.64 2.38
CA VAL A 132 6.16 -11.95 1.80
C VAL A 132 5.74 -13.04 2.77
N ILE A 133 5.16 -14.11 2.24
CA ILE A 133 4.46 -15.13 3.03
C ILE A 133 4.79 -16.52 2.45
N ASP A 134 4.97 -17.51 3.34
CA ASP A 134 5.16 -18.90 2.94
C ASP A 134 4.31 -19.86 3.80
N ARG A 135 4.09 -21.06 3.25
CA ARG A 135 3.43 -22.18 3.93
C ARG A 135 4.40 -23.11 4.67
N VAL A 136 5.67 -22.75 4.73
CA VAL A 136 6.70 -23.42 5.54
C VAL A 136 7.43 -22.39 6.39
N PRO A 137 7.88 -22.76 7.59
CA PRO A 137 8.68 -21.86 8.43
C PRO A 137 9.95 -21.42 7.70
N ARG A 138 10.29 -20.13 7.85
CA ARG A 138 11.46 -19.51 7.23
C ARG A 138 12.08 -18.45 8.13
N GLN A 139 13.25 -18.02 7.73
CA GLN A 139 13.90 -16.81 8.21
C GLN A 139 14.54 -16.11 7.02
N LEU A 140 14.29 -14.78 6.88
CA LEU A 140 14.92 -14.01 5.83
C LEU A 140 16.43 -13.87 6.09
N SER A 141 17.22 -14.00 5.03
CA SER A 141 18.62 -13.58 5.05
C SER A 141 18.71 -12.05 5.16
N GLN A 142 19.89 -11.53 5.52
CA GLN A 142 20.12 -10.08 5.57
C GLN A 142 19.92 -9.43 4.19
N GLN A 143 20.31 -10.11 3.10
CA GLN A 143 20.10 -9.61 1.74
C GLN A 143 18.61 -9.54 1.38
N GLN A 144 17.82 -10.55 1.76
CA GLN A 144 16.37 -10.55 1.54
C GLN A 144 15.67 -9.47 2.34
N ARG A 145 16.07 -9.24 3.60
CA ARG A 145 15.54 -8.14 4.42
C ARG A 145 15.83 -6.79 3.77
N GLU A 146 17.07 -6.57 3.32
CA GLU A 146 17.44 -5.32 2.67
C GLU A 146 16.69 -5.12 1.34
N ALA A 147 16.53 -6.17 0.53
CA ALA A 147 15.75 -6.11 -0.70
C ALA A 147 14.28 -5.78 -0.42
N LEU A 148 13.66 -6.42 0.59
CA LEU A 148 12.28 -6.14 0.98
C LEU A 148 12.09 -4.70 1.46
N ARG A 149 13.05 -4.19 2.24
CA ARG A 149 13.09 -2.79 2.69
C ARG A 149 13.20 -1.81 1.52
N LEU A 150 14.09 -2.06 0.55
CA LEU A 150 14.24 -1.20 -0.62
C LEU A 150 12.99 -1.22 -1.51
N LEU A 151 12.39 -2.39 -1.69
CA LEU A 151 11.13 -2.53 -2.44
C LEU A 151 9.97 -1.84 -1.74
N SER A 152 9.89 -1.83 -0.40
CA SER A 152 8.85 -1.09 0.32
C SER A 152 8.97 0.43 0.10
N ILE A 153 10.19 0.97 -0.01
CA ILE A 153 10.40 2.37 -0.38
C ILE A 153 9.89 2.64 -1.80
N ALA A 154 10.15 1.73 -2.75
CA ALA A 154 9.64 1.87 -4.11
C ALA A 154 8.10 1.84 -4.16
N VAL A 155 7.46 0.99 -3.34
CA VAL A 155 5.99 0.99 -3.19
C VAL A 155 5.48 2.33 -2.69
N VAL A 156 6.11 2.90 -1.65
CA VAL A 156 5.74 4.22 -1.11
C VAL A 156 5.89 5.31 -2.18
N GLN A 157 6.99 5.31 -2.93
CA GLN A 157 7.20 6.26 -4.03
C GLN A 157 6.12 6.14 -5.11
N ALA A 158 5.73 4.92 -5.47
CA ALA A 158 4.64 4.68 -6.42
C ALA A 158 3.29 5.23 -5.90
N LEU A 159 2.96 4.98 -4.63
CA LEU A 159 1.75 5.51 -3.98
C LEU A 159 1.72 7.05 -3.98
N GLU A 160 2.82 7.69 -3.60
CA GLU A 160 2.94 9.15 -3.54
C GLU A 160 2.90 9.78 -4.95
N SER A 161 3.57 9.17 -5.92
CA SER A 161 3.54 9.63 -7.32
C SER A 161 2.13 9.56 -7.90
N ARG A 162 1.41 8.47 -7.61
CA ARG A 162 0.00 8.29 -8.00
C ARG A 162 -0.88 9.38 -7.39
N ARG A 163 -0.72 9.68 -6.10
CA ARG A 163 -1.45 10.76 -5.41
C ARG A 163 -1.21 12.11 -6.07
N MET A 164 0.06 12.45 -6.34
CA MET A 164 0.43 13.71 -6.99
C MET A 164 -0.15 13.83 -8.40
N ALA A 165 -0.06 12.77 -9.20
CA ALA A 165 -0.62 12.76 -10.55
C ALA A 165 -2.15 12.98 -10.55
N ARG A 166 -2.87 12.31 -9.64
CA ARG A 166 -4.33 12.50 -9.49
C ARG A 166 -4.71 13.90 -9.01
N ALA A 167 -3.99 14.44 -8.02
CA ALA A 167 -4.22 15.80 -7.54
C ALA A 167 -3.99 16.84 -8.65
N PHE A 168 -2.96 16.64 -9.49
CA PHE A 168 -2.69 17.49 -10.63
C PHE A 168 -3.83 17.46 -11.65
N LEU A 169 -4.28 16.26 -12.05
CA LEU A 169 -5.40 16.11 -13.00
C LEU A 169 -6.70 16.70 -12.46
N ALA A 170 -6.98 16.51 -11.17
CA ALA A 170 -8.17 17.10 -10.54
C ALA A 170 -8.10 18.63 -10.51
N SER A 171 -6.92 19.20 -10.25
CA SER A 171 -6.69 20.65 -10.27
C SER A 171 -6.86 21.22 -11.68
N GLU A 172 -6.29 20.57 -12.70
CA GLU A 172 -6.45 20.97 -14.10
C GLU A 172 -7.91 20.93 -14.53
N ALA A 173 -8.62 19.84 -14.20
CA ALA A 173 -10.04 19.72 -14.54
C ALA A 173 -10.89 20.81 -13.86
N ARG A 174 -10.59 21.13 -12.59
CA ARG A 174 -11.25 22.21 -11.86
C ARG A 174 -10.98 23.58 -12.50
N PHE A 175 -9.72 23.86 -12.83
CA PHE A 175 -9.35 25.10 -13.52
C PHE A 175 -10.09 25.23 -14.85
N ARG A 176 -10.12 24.18 -15.65
CA ARG A 176 -10.82 24.17 -16.96
C ARG A 176 -12.31 24.43 -16.78
N MET A 177 -12.96 23.74 -15.84
CA MET A 177 -14.38 23.93 -15.53
C MET A 177 -14.69 25.37 -15.12
N LEU A 178 -13.90 25.95 -14.21
CA LEU A 178 -14.11 27.33 -13.75
C LEU A 178 -13.88 28.36 -14.87
N SER A 179 -12.85 28.17 -15.69
CA SER A 179 -12.57 29.09 -16.80
C SER A 179 -13.61 29.00 -17.92
N GLU A 180 -14.09 27.79 -18.25
CA GLU A 180 -15.14 27.60 -19.25
C GLU A 180 -16.52 28.14 -18.78
N SER A 181 -16.79 28.09 -17.47
CA SER A 181 -18.02 28.66 -16.89
C SER A 181 -17.98 30.18 -16.69
N SER A 182 -16.79 30.79 -16.82
CA SER A 182 -16.63 32.24 -16.67
C SER A 182 -17.36 33.01 -17.76
N LEU A 183 -18.00 34.12 -17.37
CA LEU A 183 -18.60 35.09 -18.32
C LEU A 183 -17.55 35.97 -19.02
N LEU A 184 -16.32 35.93 -18.53
CA LEU A 184 -15.18 36.69 -19.07
C LEU A 184 -14.28 35.80 -19.90
N GLY A 185 -13.63 36.35 -20.93
CA GLY A 185 -12.54 35.67 -21.63
C GLY A 185 -11.37 35.45 -20.67
N VAL A 186 -10.97 34.18 -20.53
CA VAL A 186 -9.82 33.74 -19.72
C VAL A 186 -8.75 33.25 -20.68
N PHE A 187 -7.53 33.77 -20.56
CA PHE A 187 -6.40 33.24 -21.33
C PHE A 187 -5.16 33.12 -20.43
N ALA A 188 -4.30 32.20 -20.78
CA ALA A 188 -2.98 32.03 -20.17
C ALA A 188 -1.90 32.13 -21.25
N THR A 189 -0.73 32.66 -20.87
CA THR A 189 0.43 32.77 -21.75
C THR A 189 1.63 32.09 -21.10
N ASP A 190 2.58 31.63 -21.90
CA ASP A 190 3.89 31.24 -21.42
C ASP A 190 4.79 32.48 -21.10
N ALA A 191 6.01 32.23 -20.64
CA ALA A 191 6.96 33.28 -20.32
C ALA A 191 7.42 34.11 -21.53
N ALA A 192 7.21 33.62 -22.75
CA ALA A 192 7.50 34.33 -24.02
C ALA A 192 6.29 35.14 -24.53
N GLY A 193 5.15 35.06 -23.83
CA GLY A 193 3.91 35.75 -24.21
C GLY A 193 3.03 35.00 -25.21
N ALA A 194 3.39 33.75 -25.59
CA ALA A 194 2.56 32.94 -26.46
C ALA A 194 1.36 32.39 -25.67
N CYS A 195 0.15 32.49 -26.30
CA CYS A 195 -1.07 32.00 -25.67
C CYS A 195 -1.05 30.47 -25.57
N THR A 196 -1.15 29.93 -24.37
CA THR A 196 -1.14 28.51 -24.07
C THR A 196 -2.53 27.95 -23.75
N TYR A 197 -3.48 28.84 -23.41
CA TYR A 197 -4.86 28.47 -23.09
C TYR A 197 -5.78 29.67 -23.37
N THR A 198 -6.98 29.36 -23.85
CA THR A 198 -8.13 30.31 -23.91
C THR A 198 -9.42 29.53 -23.69
N ASN A 199 -10.35 30.10 -22.92
CA ASN A 199 -11.69 29.52 -22.78
C ASN A 199 -12.54 29.80 -24.04
N ALA A 200 -13.70 29.17 -24.12
CA ALA A 200 -14.60 29.22 -25.31
C ALA A 200 -15.35 30.57 -25.50
N ARG A 201 -14.94 31.64 -24.85
CA ARG A 201 -15.61 32.97 -24.90
C ARG A 201 -14.78 33.97 -25.65
#